data_4b2c276868de88bf92eadfb472103159
#
_entry.id   4b2c276868de88bf92eadfb472103159
#
_cell.length_a   1.000
_cell.length_b   1.000
_cell.length_c   1.000
_cell.angle_alpha   90.00
_cell.angle_beta   90.00
_cell.angle_gamma   90.00
#
_symmetry.space_group_name_H-M   'P 1'
#
loop_
_entity.id
_entity.type
_entity.pdbx_description
1 polymer ?
#
loop_
_entity_poly.entity_id
_entity_poly.type
_entity_poly.pdbx_seq_one_letter_code
_entity_poly.pdbx_strand_id
1 'polypeptide(L)'
;MTGTAAIQVAQFGRPTLSKDGCTITVRIPIALRHYGGRKQVVTPAGAAPWIPSPPRVDNTLVKAIVRAFRWRDMLESGDYATVRDLAKSEAINESYLGRVLRLTLLAPKIVEDILEGKQPAILQLDELLKQFPIDWDRQLGSLIEG
;
A
#
# COMPACT_ATOMS: atom_id res chain seq x y z
N MET A 1 0.72 -45.31 10.54
CA MET A 1 1.02 -45.09 9.12
C MET A 1 1.54 -43.65 9.00
N THR A 2 2.82 -43.51 9.03
CA THR A 2 3.51 -42.21 8.91
C THR A 2 3.75 -41.93 7.44
N GLY A 3 2.88 -41.13 6.83
CA GLY A 3 3.12 -40.59 5.51
C GLY A 3 4.09 -39.41 5.61
N THR A 4 5.36 -39.69 5.37
CA THR A 4 6.36 -38.64 5.16
C THR A 4 6.02 -37.96 3.84
N ALA A 5 5.36 -36.81 3.91
CA ALA A 5 5.24 -35.92 2.78
C ALA A 5 6.65 -35.43 2.43
N ALA A 6 7.22 -36.01 1.40
CA ALA A 6 8.45 -35.51 0.83
C ALA A 6 8.22 -34.07 0.36
N ILE A 7 8.76 -33.12 1.08
CA ILE A 7 8.80 -31.72 0.67
C ILE A 7 9.66 -31.68 -0.60
N GLN A 8 9.01 -31.67 -1.77
CA GLN A 8 9.69 -31.35 -3.01
C GLN A 8 10.12 -29.89 -2.90
N VAL A 9 11.38 -29.70 -2.57
CA VAL A 9 12.04 -28.40 -2.68
C VAL A 9 11.87 -27.96 -4.12
N ALA A 10 11.05 -26.93 -4.33
CA ALA A 10 10.90 -26.32 -5.64
C ALA A 10 12.31 -26.00 -6.14
N GLN A 11 12.71 -26.61 -7.26
CA GLN A 11 14.02 -26.42 -7.85
C GLN A 11 14.10 -24.97 -8.35
N PHE A 12 14.58 -24.10 -7.48
CA PHE A 12 15.09 -22.82 -7.94
C PHE A 12 16.18 -23.16 -8.96
N GLY A 13 16.02 -22.67 -10.19
CA GLY A 13 17.05 -22.87 -11.19
C GLY A 13 18.39 -22.39 -10.63
N ARG A 14 19.43 -23.21 -10.73
CA ARG A 14 20.76 -22.83 -10.25
C ARG A 14 21.13 -21.50 -10.89
N PRO A 15 21.64 -20.53 -10.10
CA PRO A 15 22.12 -19.30 -10.67
C PRO A 15 23.25 -19.62 -11.68
N THR A 16 23.14 -19.07 -12.87
CA THR A 16 24.15 -19.23 -13.91
C THR A 16 24.87 -17.91 -14.11
N LEU A 17 26.20 -17.94 -14.02
CA LEU A 17 27.01 -16.78 -14.32
C LEU A 17 27.27 -16.73 -15.84
N SER A 18 27.14 -15.58 -16.45
CA SER A 18 27.44 -15.39 -17.86
C SER A 18 28.94 -15.53 -18.13
N LYS A 19 29.30 -15.78 -19.38
CA LYS A 19 30.71 -15.99 -19.77
C LYS A 19 31.60 -14.74 -19.56
N ASP A 20 30.99 -13.56 -19.52
CA ASP A 20 31.65 -12.27 -19.24
C ASP A 20 31.89 -12.03 -17.75
N GLY A 21 31.40 -12.91 -16.88
CA GLY A 21 31.50 -12.78 -15.41
C GLY A 21 30.71 -11.66 -14.77
N CYS A 22 29.92 -10.90 -15.54
CA CYS A 22 29.24 -9.69 -15.07
C CYS A 22 27.76 -9.87 -14.79
N THR A 23 27.13 -10.95 -15.30
CA THR A 23 25.68 -11.15 -15.17
C THR A 23 25.35 -12.48 -14.50
N ILE A 24 24.57 -12.45 -13.44
CA ILE A 24 24.02 -13.64 -12.79
C ILE A 24 22.56 -13.78 -13.20
N THR A 25 22.22 -14.89 -13.85
CA THR A 25 20.84 -15.21 -14.21
C THR A 25 20.25 -16.21 -13.22
N VAL A 26 19.17 -15.82 -12.56
CA VAL A 26 18.38 -16.68 -11.67
C VAL A 26 17.01 -16.89 -12.28
N ARG A 27 16.60 -18.15 -12.51
CA ARG A 27 15.24 -18.48 -12.95
C ARG A 27 14.39 -18.81 -11.75
N ILE A 28 13.36 -18.02 -11.53
CA ILE A 28 12.37 -18.22 -10.47
C ILE A 28 11.07 -18.66 -11.12
N PRO A 29 10.57 -19.89 -10.89
CA PRO A 29 9.26 -20.30 -11.37
C PRO A 29 8.19 -19.55 -10.58
N ILE A 30 7.47 -18.65 -11.23
CA ILE A 30 6.35 -17.93 -10.64
C ILE A 30 5.05 -18.34 -11.34
N ALA A 31 4.01 -18.57 -10.56
CA ALA A 31 2.67 -18.77 -11.07
C ALA A 31 1.84 -17.51 -10.81
N LEU A 32 1.18 -17.00 -11.85
CA LEU A 32 0.28 -15.88 -11.73
C LEU A 32 -1.16 -16.41 -11.68
N ARG A 33 -1.89 -16.09 -10.63
CA ARG A 33 -3.33 -16.34 -10.55
C ARG A 33 -4.08 -15.02 -10.54
N HIS A 34 -5.20 -14.99 -11.25
CA HIS A 34 -6.16 -13.89 -11.15
C HIS A 34 -7.15 -14.21 -10.03
N TYR A 35 -7.23 -13.31 -9.05
CA TYR A 35 -8.23 -13.38 -8.00
C TYR A 35 -8.91 -12.01 -7.88
N GLY A 36 -10.21 -11.95 -8.12
CA GLY A 36 -10.96 -10.70 -8.03
C GLY A 36 -10.45 -9.57 -8.95
N GLY A 37 -9.96 -9.91 -10.15
CA GLY A 37 -9.43 -8.93 -11.10
C GLY A 37 -7.99 -8.44 -10.83
N ARG A 38 -7.36 -8.90 -9.76
CA ARG A 38 -5.96 -8.57 -9.43
C ARG A 38 -5.04 -9.73 -9.76
N LYS A 39 -3.86 -9.43 -10.30
CA LYS A 39 -2.80 -10.42 -10.50
C LYS A 39 -2.09 -10.68 -9.17
N GLN A 40 -2.13 -11.92 -8.71
CA GLN A 40 -1.34 -12.36 -7.55
C GLN A 40 -0.22 -13.27 -8.01
N VAL A 41 0.98 -13.04 -7.50
CA VAL A 41 2.11 -13.96 -7.65
C VAL A 41 1.99 -15.02 -6.56
N VAL A 42 1.76 -16.27 -6.95
CA VAL A 42 1.69 -17.38 -6.01
C VAL A 42 3.05 -18.06 -5.98
N THR A 43 3.68 -18.11 -4.82
CA THR A 43 4.92 -18.88 -4.64
C THR A 43 4.63 -20.37 -4.72
N PRO A 44 5.51 -21.17 -5.34
CA PRO A 44 5.37 -22.61 -5.38
C PRO A 44 5.32 -23.21 -3.96
N ALA A 45 4.56 -24.30 -3.79
CA ALA A 45 4.55 -25.03 -2.52
C ALA A 45 5.97 -25.51 -2.20
N GLY A 46 6.45 -25.21 -0.99
CA GLY A 46 7.81 -25.53 -0.54
C GLY A 46 8.86 -24.44 -0.80
N ALA A 47 8.46 -23.28 -1.33
CA ALA A 47 9.33 -22.10 -1.28
C ALA A 47 9.64 -21.74 0.19
N ALA A 48 10.87 -21.34 0.45
CA ALA A 48 11.26 -20.81 1.77
C ALA A 48 10.25 -19.74 2.21
N PRO A 49 9.96 -19.63 3.52
CA PRO A 49 9.07 -18.58 4.01
C PRO A 49 9.50 -17.25 3.41
N TRP A 50 8.55 -16.57 2.77
CA TRP A 50 8.80 -15.25 2.24
C TRP A 50 9.24 -14.35 3.40
N ILE A 51 10.49 -13.90 3.36
CA ILE A 51 10.97 -12.91 4.31
C ILE A 51 10.22 -11.61 3.98
N PRO A 52 9.42 -11.08 4.89
CA PRO A 52 8.75 -9.82 4.66
C PRO A 52 9.78 -8.80 4.20
N SER A 53 9.53 -8.16 3.07
CA SER A 53 10.35 -7.03 2.65
C SER A 53 10.40 -6.02 3.81
N PRO A 54 11.54 -5.36 4.04
CA PRO A 54 11.61 -4.34 5.07
C PRO A 54 10.47 -3.32 4.87
N PRO A 55 10.01 -2.67 5.94
CA PRO A 55 8.95 -1.67 5.87
C PRO A 55 9.20 -0.72 4.71
N ARG A 56 8.28 -0.67 3.77
CA ARG A 56 8.41 0.19 2.59
C ARG A 56 7.35 1.25 2.65
N VAL A 57 7.81 2.49 2.69
CA VAL A 57 6.91 3.65 2.64
C VAL A 57 6.09 3.61 1.35
N ASP A 58 4.77 3.64 1.48
CA ASP A 58 3.88 3.78 0.33
C ASP A 58 3.82 5.25 -0.10
N ASN A 59 4.56 5.57 -1.14
CA ASN A 59 4.60 6.92 -1.68
C ASN A 59 3.23 7.45 -2.13
N THR A 60 2.30 6.57 -2.48
CA THR A 60 0.95 6.96 -2.90
C THR A 60 0.15 7.47 -1.70
N LEU A 61 0.20 6.76 -0.58
CA LEU A 61 -0.42 7.18 0.67
C LEU A 61 0.20 8.47 1.20
N VAL A 62 1.54 8.55 1.24
CA VAL A 62 2.24 9.76 1.70
C VAL A 62 1.87 10.98 0.87
N LYS A 63 1.89 10.86 -0.46
CA LYS A 63 1.49 11.96 -1.36
C LYS A 63 0.04 12.40 -1.14
N ALA A 64 -0.87 11.46 -0.89
CA ALA A 64 -2.27 11.76 -0.63
C ALA A 64 -2.44 12.52 0.69
N ILE A 65 -1.75 12.09 1.75
CA ILE A 65 -1.77 12.76 3.05
C ILE A 65 -1.19 14.17 2.95
N VAL A 66 0.00 14.33 2.36
CA VAL A 66 0.62 15.65 2.17
C VAL A 66 -0.29 16.59 1.39
N ARG A 67 -0.94 16.08 0.34
CA ARG A 67 -1.90 16.85 -0.47
C ARG A 67 -3.12 17.25 0.35
N ALA A 68 -3.64 16.36 1.20
CA ALA A 68 -4.78 16.64 2.08
C ALA A 68 -4.48 17.81 3.03
N PHE A 69 -3.33 17.77 3.71
CA PHE A 69 -2.92 18.85 4.62
C PHE A 69 -2.67 20.16 3.88
N ARG A 70 -1.99 20.13 2.72
CA ARG A 70 -1.78 21.31 1.89
C ARG A 70 -3.11 21.95 1.47
N TRP A 71 -4.06 21.16 1.00
CA TRP A 71 -5.37 21.70 0.59
C TRP A 71 -6.16 22.24 1.76
N ARG A 72 -6.07 21.61 2.92
CA ARG A 72 -6.66 22.16 4.14
C ARG A 72 -6.08 23.52 4.46
N ASP A 73 -4.76 23.65 4.48
CA ASP A 73 -4.07 24.89 4.78
C ASP A 73 -4.45 26.02 3.79
N MET A 74 -4.61 25.71 2.49
CA MET A 74 -5.06 26.65 1.47
C MET A 74 -6.51 27.13 1.68
N LEU A 75 -7.37 26.29 2.24
CA LEU A 75 -8.73 26.67 2.59
C LEU A 75 -8.78 27.46 3.90
N GLU A 76 -7.99 27.08 4.89
CA GLU A 76 -7.92 27.77 6.19
C GLU A 76 -7.24 29.15 6.10
N SER A 77 -6.25 29.29 5.22
CA SER A 77 -5.61 30.60 4.94
C SER A 77 -6.50 31.57 4.17
N GLY A 78 -7.56 31.06 3.56
CA GLY A 78 -8.47 31.86 2.73
C GLY A 78 -7.98 32.07 1.29
N ASP A 79 -6.94 31.37 0.85
CA ASP A 79 -6.50 31.38 -0.55
C ASP A 79 -7.62 30.95 -1.50
N TYR A 80 -8.48 30.06 -1.02
CA TYR A 80 -9.72 29.62 -1.69
C TYR A 80 -10.90 29.72 -0.75
N ALA A 81 -11.96 30.38 -1.21
CA ALA A 81 -13.15 30.56 -0.41
C ALA A 81 -13.96 29.28 -0.23
N THR A 82 -13.90 28.37 -1.19
CA THR A 82 -14.67 27.12 -1.16
C THR A 82 -13.86 25.92 -1.68
N VAL A 83 -14.28 24.72 -1.26
CA VAL A 83 -13.75 23.46 -1.79
C VAL A 83 -13.90 23.36 -3.31
N ARG A 84 -15.00 23.92 -3.84
CA ARG A 84 -15.25 23.97 -5.29
C ARG A 84 -14.24 24.82 -6.04
N ASP A 85 -13.86 25.98 -5.49
CA ASP A 85 -12.89 26.88 -6.13
C ASP A 85 -11.50 26.24 -6.14
N LEU A 86 -11.11 25.59 -5.04
CA LEU A 86 -9.88 24.82 -4.96
C LEU A 86 -9.90 23.65 -5.97
N ALA A 87 -11.01 22.89 -6.06
CA ALA A 87 -11.12 21.79 -7.02
C ALA A 87 -10.98 22.25 -8.48
N LYS A 88 -11.55 23.40 -8.83
CA LYS A 88 -11.40 24.02 -10.14
C LYS A 88 -9.94 24.43 -10.42
N SER A 89 -9.28 25.03 -9.45
CA SER A 89 -7.88 25.44 -9.56
C SER A 89 -6.94 24.26 -9.74
N GLU A 90 -7.16 23.19 -9.01
CA GLU A 90 -6.36 21.95 -9.11
C GLU A 90 -6.78 21.06 -10.29
N ALA A 91 -7.81 21.44 -11.08
CA ALA A 91 -8.37 20.69 -12.20
C ALA A 91 -8.80 19.26 -11.82
N ILE A 92 -9.41 19.09 -10.65
CA ILE A 92 -9.88 17.81 -10.11
C ILE A 92 -11.36 17.84 -9.75
N ASN A 93 -11.93 16.65 -9.57
CA ASN A 93 -13.31 16.50 -9.15
C ASN A 93 -13.48 16.92 -7.67
N GLU A 94 -14.50 17.72 -7.37
CA GLU A 94 -14.83 18.21 -6.03
C GLU A 94 -15.04 17.06 -5.02
N SER A 95 -15.73 15.99 -5.46
CA SER A 95 -15.95 14.80 -4.61
C SER A 95 -14.65 14.06 -4.27
N TYR A 96 -13.72 14.01 -5.19
CA TYR A 96 -12.41 13.42 -4.94
C TYR A 96 -11.61 14.28 -3.96
N LEU A 97 -11.59 15.61 -4.16
CA LEU A 97 -10.95 16.54 -3.25
C LEU A 97 -11.49 16.40 -1.83
N GLY A 98 -12.82 16.35 -1.67
CA GLY A 98 -13.45 16.16 -0.37
C GLY A 98 -13.08 14.85 0.31
N ARG A 99 -12.91 13.76 -0.46
CA ARG A 99 -12.44 12.47 0.08
C ARG A 99 -10.98 12.54 0.53
N VAL A 100 -10.13 13.21 -0.21
CA VAL A 100 -8.72 13.41 0.18
C VAL A 100 -8.62 14.31 1.40
N LEU A 101 -9.38 15.40 1.47
CA LEU A 101 -9.41 16.28 2.66
C LEU A 101 -9.73 15.52 3.95
N ARG A 102 -10.57 14.50 3.90
CA ARG A 102 -10.86 13.68 5.10
C ARG A 102 -9.63 12.97 5.66
N LEU A 103 -8.59 12.76 4.87
CA LEU A 103 -7.34 12.16 5.37
C LEU A 103 -6.67 13.01 6.46
N THR A 104 -7.00 14.30 6.55
CA THR A 104 -6.55 15.17 7.65
C THR A 104 -7.17 14.80 9.00
N LEU A 105 -8.22 13.97 9.01
CA LEU A 105 -8.90 13.49 10.21
C LEU A 105 -8.36 12.12 10.68
N LEU A 106 -7.36 11.56 10.00
CA LEU A 106 -6.74 10.32 10.42
C LEU A 106 -6.07 10.47 11.79
N ALA A 107 -6.15 9.41 12.59
CA ALA A 107 -5.43 9.35 13.86
C ALA A 107 -3.92 9.57 13.63
N PRO A 108 -3.23 10.36 14.46
CA PRO A 108 -1.80 10.62 14.31
C PRO A 108 -0.98 9.34 14.21
N LYS A 109 -1.32 8.33 14.98
CA LYS A 109 -0.66 7.01 14.94
C LYS A 109 -0.72 6.36 13.56
N ILE A 110 -1.85 6.45 12.86
CA ILE A 110 -2.01 5.91 11.51
C ILE A 110 -1.12 6.68 10.52
N VAL A 111 -1.08 7.99 10.64
CA VAL A 111 -0.23 8.85 9.80
C VAL A 111 1.25 8.52 10.02
N GLU A 112 1.69 8.37 11.27
CA GLU A 112 3.05 7.97 11.62
C GLU A 112 3.41 6.62 11.02
N ASP A 113 2.56 5.61 11.17
CA ASP A 113 2.79 4.27 10.63
C ASP A 113 2.91 4.27 9.10
N ILE A 114 2.13 5.12 8.41
CA ILE A 114 2.23 5.31 6.97
C ILE A 114 3.58 5.96 6.60
N LEU A 115 3.99 6.99 7.32
CA LEU A 115 5.26 7.70 7.07
C LEU A 115 6.47 6.80 7.35
N GLU A 116 6.37 5.90 8.31
CA GLU A 116 7.42 4.94 8.65
C GLU A 116 7.37 3.64 7.82
N GLY A 117 6.36 3.48 6.96
CA GLY A 117 6.18 2.26 6.17
C GLY A 117 5.72 1.05 6.98
N LYS A 118 5.13 1.28 8.15
CA LYS A 118 4.63 0.25 9.09
C LYS A 118 3.15 -0.06 8.92
N GLN A 119 2.48 0.62 7.99
CA GLN A 119 1.05 0.41 7.75
C GLN A 119 0.76 -1.05 7.36
N PRO A 120 -0.40 -1.61 7.77
CA PRO A 120 -0.84 -2.91 7.30
C PRO A 120 -0.95 -2.96 5.78
N ALA A 121 -0.64 -4.11 5.17
CA ALA A 121 -0.70 -4.27 3.71
C ALA A 121 -2.10 -4.03 3.12
N ILE A 122 -3.14 -4.18 3.93
CA ILE A 122 -4.53 -3.91 3.55
C ILE A 122 -4.83 -2.42 3.47
N LEU A 123 -4.09 -1.59 4.21
CA LEU A 123 -4.30 -0.15 4.26
C LEU A 123 -3.74 0.50 2.99
N GLN A 124 -4.60 0.62 2.00
CA GLN A 124 -4.32 1.26 0.72
C GLN A 124 -5.11 2.56 0.58
N LEU A 125 -4.71 3.41 -0.36
CA LEU A 125 -5.39 4.69 -0.60
C LEU A 125 -6.89 4.51 -0.87
N ASP A 126 -7.27 3.50 -1.63
CA ASP A 126 -8.68 3.23 -1.95
C ASP A 126 -9.52 2.98 -0.69
N GLU A 127 -8.95 2.32 0.33
CA GLU A 127 -9.62 2.10 1.61
C GLU A 127 -9.78 3.41 2.39
N LEU A 128 -8.73 4.22 2.44
CA LEU A 128 -8.76 5.52 3.12
C LEU A 128 -9.65 6.55 2.43
N LEU A 129 -9.91 6.41 1.14
CA LEU A 129 -10.85 7.26 0.41
C LEU A 129 -12.32 6.84 0.61
N LYS A 130 -12.56 5.67 1.19
CA LYS A 130 -13.89 5.27 1.68
C LYS A 130 -14.23 6.03 2.96
N GLN A 131 -15.46 5.86 3.46
CA GLN A 131 -15.83 6.43 4.74
C GLN A 131 -15.17 5.63 5.87
N PHE A 132 -14.53 6.34 6.77
CA PHE A 132 -13.97 5.79 8.01
C PHE A 132 -14.53 6.60 9.22
N PRO A 133 -14.51 6.02 10.43
CA PRO A 133 -14.94 6.71 11.63
C PRO A 133 -14.11 7.96 11.91
N ILE A 134 -14.71 9.02 12.46
CA ILE A 134 -13.98 10.22 12.88
C ILE A 134 -13.26 9.99 14.21
N ASP A 135 -13.80 9.11 15.03
CA ASP A 135 -13.23 8.72 16.32
C ASP A 135 -11.92 7.92 16.10
N TRP A 136 -10.83 8.40 16.68
CA TRP A 136 -9.51 7.83 16.49
C TRP A 136 -9.39 6.40 17.04
N ASP A 137 -10.01 6.09 18.18
CA ASP A 137 -9.98 4.73 18.75
C ASP A 137 -10.67 3.74 17.81
N ARG A 138 -11.78 4.15 17.21
CA ARG A 138 -12.48 3.33 16.20
C ARG A 138 -11.69 3.19 14.91
N GLN A 139 -10.94 4.24 14.52
CA GLN A 139 -10.05 4.15 13.34
C GLN A 139 -8.96 3.09 13.55
N LEU A 140 -8.33 3.08 14.72
CA LEU A 140 -7.29 2.10 15.03
C LEU A 140 -7.82 0.67 14.95
N GLY A 141 -9.00 0.41 15.53
CA GLY A 141 -9.63 -0.91 15.43
C GLY A 141 -10.07 -1.31 14.02
N SER A 142 -10.58 -0.36 13.23
CA SER A 142 -11.15 -0.68 11.91
C SER A 142 -10.12 -0.69 10.77
N LEU A 143 -9.06 0.11 10.86
CA LEU A 143 -8.07 0.30 9.79
C LEU A 143 -6.77 -0.48 10.02
N ILE A 144 -6.46 -0.83 11.25
CA ILE A 144 -5.21 -1.52 11.60
C ILE A 144 -5.45 -2.97 12.01
N GLU A 145 -6.51 -3.24 12.78
CA GLU A 145 -6.82 -4.57 13.33
C GLU A 145 -7.85 -5.36 12.52
N GLY A 146 -8.43 -4.75 11.48
CA GLY A 146 -9.48 -5.30 10.64
C GLY A 146 -9.04 -6.28 9.55
#